data_30dec3f6f2cb065d2d755c20d0d65178
#
_entry.id   30dec3f6f2cb065d2d755c20d0d65178
#
_cell.length_a   1.000
_cell.length_b   1.000
_cell.length_c   1.000
_cell.angle_alpha   90.00
_cell.angle_beta   90.00
_cell.angle_gamma   90.00
#
_symmetry.space_group_name_H-M   'P 1'
#
loop_
_entity.id
_entity.type
_entity.pdbx_description
1 polymer ?
#
loop_
_entity_poly.entity_id
_entity_poly.type
_entity_poly.pdbx_seq_one_letter_code
_entity_poly.pdbx_strand_id
1 'polypeptide(L)'
;MADALEHAARRAGTTLPFKEDLLASVRYYLEHECDLSVMKVSELYARLRRMLTEVGLEHLARELREEMPPMTVCVAEIARSVPFWLFFACELKKQVEELRGHGITRYCFTGRKECVMALRGRKRWDRSCQSLLEDLDFLLSRYEEQAA
;
A
#
# COMPACT_ATOMS: atom_id res chain seq x y z
N MET A 1 8.25 -2.90 -0.20
CA MET A 1 9.55 -3.61 -0.25
C MET A 1 9.90 -4.25 1.10
N ALA A 2 9.96 -3.47 2.20
CA ALA A 2 10.20 -4.02 3.55
C ALA A 2 9.22 -5.13 3.89
N ASP A 3 7.93 -4.92 3.66
CA ASP A 3 6.87 -5.91 3.93
C ASP A 3 7.08 -7.20 3.14
N ALA A 4 7.49 -7.12 1.87
CA ALA A 4 7.72 -8.30 1.03
C ALA A 4 8.88 -9.17 1.56
N LEU A 5 9.94 -8.53 2.07
CA LEU A 5 11.06 -9.23 2.72
C LEU A 5 10.63 -9.84 4.07
N GLU A 6 9.83 -9.13 4.86
CA GLU A 6 9.28 -9.68 6.11
C GLU A 6 8.33 -10.87 5.85
N HIS A 7 7.48 -10.78 4.84
CA HIS A 7 6.61 -11.89 4.44
C HIS A 7 7.43 -13.09 3.95
N ALA A 8 8.51 -12.86 3.19
CA ALA A 8 9.40 -13.92 2.77
C ALA A 8 10.09 -14.59 3.97
N ALA A 9 10.57 -13.80 4.96
CA ALA A 9 11.17 -14.33 6.17
C ALA A 9 10.18 -15.17 7.00
N ARG A 10 8.94 -14.72 7.15
CA ARG A 10 7.88 -15.49 7.81
C ARG A 10 7.59 -16.80 7.09
N ARG A 11 7.50 -16.79 5.75
CA ARG A 11 7.31 -18.02 4.93
C ARG A 11 8.48 -18.99 5.04
N ALA A 12 9.70 -18.46 5.12
CA ALA A 12 10.91 -19.25 5.32
C ALA A 12 11.07 -19.77 6.76
N GLY A 13 10.17 -19.40 7.69
CA GLY A 13 10.26 -19.77 9.10
C GLY A 13 11.46 -19.18 9.82
N THR A 14 11.95 -18.02 9.38
CA THR A 14 13.12 -17.34 9.93
C THR A 14 12.82 -15.88 10.23
N THR A 15 13.69 -15.26 11.03
CA THR A 15 13.68 -13.81 11.21
C THR A 15 14.56 -13.15 10.16
N LEU A 16 14.24 -11.93 9.76
CA LEU A 16 15.07 -11.18 8.82
C LEU A 16 16.38 -10.78 9.51
N PRO A 17 17.54 -11.35 9.13
CA PRO A 17 18.80 -11.03 9.78
C PRO A 17 19.21 -9.60 9.37
N PHE A 18 19.74 -8.84 10.32
CA PHE A 18 20.23 -7.47 10.07
C PHE A 18 19.24 -6.61 9.28
N LYS A 19 17.96 -6.61 9.69
CA LYS A 19 16.83 -6.02 8.95
C LYS A 19 17.13 -4.60 8.47
N GLU A 20 17.64 -3.74 9.36
CA GLU A 20 17.90 -2.34 9.04
C GLU A 20 19.03 -2.19 8.02
N ASP A 21 20.12 -2.93 8.20
CA ASP A 21 21.25 -2.93 7.28
C ASP A 21 20.89 -3.50 5.91
N LEU A 22 20.10 -4.58 5.89
CA LEU A 22 19.61 -5.17 4.64
C LEU A 22 18.69 -4.19 3.89
N LEU A 23 17.77 -3.53 4.57
CA LEU A 23 16.89 -2.53 3.97
C LEU A 23 17.66 -1.30 3.48
N ALA A 24 18.68 -0.85 4.25
CA ALA A 24 19.57 0.23 3.84
C ALA A 24 20.37 -0.15 2.60
N SER A 25 20.90 -1.36 2.54
CA SER A 25 21.64 -1.88 1.38
C SER A 25 20.76 -2.00 0.13
N VAL A 26 19.52 -2.49 0.28
CA VAL A 26 18.53 -2.55 -0.82
C VAL A 26 18.21 -1.14 -1.34
N ARG A 27 17.99 -0.19 -0.43
CA ARG A 27 17.73 1.21 -0.81
C ARG A 27 18.91 1.80 -1.54
N TYR A 28 20.12 1.67 -1.00
CA TYR A 28 21.34 2.17 -1.63
C TYR A 28 21.52 1.59 -3.04
N TYR A 29 21.35 0.28 -3.20
CA TYR A 29 21.41 -0.38 -4.50
C TYR A 29 20.43 0.19 -5.50
N LEU A 30 19.17 0.39 -5.08
CA LEU A 30 18.13 0.95 -5.96
C LEU A 30 18.38 2.41 -6.34
N GLU A 31 18.96 3.20 -5.44
CA GLU A 31 19.22 4.63 -5.64
C GLU A 31 20.50 4.90 -6.46
N HIS A 32 21.52 4.05 -6.36
CA HIS A 32 22.86 4.33 -6.87
C HIS A 32 23.33 3.37 -7.95
N GLU A 33 22.91 2.10 -7.88
CA GLU A 33 23.38 1.05 -8.81
C GLU A 33 22.33 0.74 -9.91
N CYS A 34 21.12 1.26 -9.80
CA CYS A 34 20.10 1.13 -10.81
C CYS A 34 20.04 2.40 -11.66
N ASP A 35 20.56 2.34 -12.89
CA ASP A 35 20.53 3.44 -13.87
C ASP A 35 19.11 3.77 -14.39
N LEU A 36 18.09 3.05 -13.95
CA LEU A 36 16.73 3.17 -14.45
C LEU A 36 15.84 3.93 -13.49
N SER A 37 15.28 5.04 -13.93
CA SER A 37 14.25 5.80 -13.21
C SER A 37 12.91 5.05 -13.12
N VAL A 38 12.68 4.07 -14.01
CA VAL A 38 11.47 3.24 -14.05
C VAL A 38 11.87 1.79 -14.31
N MET A 39 11.42 0.87 -13.44
CA MET A 39 11.71 -0.56 -13.53
C MET A 39 10.41 -1.36 -13.39
N LYS A 40 10.29 -2.47 -14.15
CA LYS A 40 9.19 -3.41 -13.96
C LYS A 40 9.30 -4.09 -12.60
N VAL A 41 8.15 -4.31 -11.94
CA VAL A 41 8.12 -4.99 -10.63
C VAL A 41 8.79 -6.37 -10.69
N SER A 42 8.54 -7.14 -11.74
CA SER A 42 9.17 -8.45 -11.96
C SER A 42 10.70 -8.37 -12.04
N GLU A 43 11.23 -7.36 -12.71
CA GLU A 43 12.68 -7.13 -12.81
C GLU A 43 13.28 -6.74 -11.46
N LEU A 44 12.60 -5.88 -10.71
CA LEU A 44 13.00 -5.51 -9.35
C LEU A 44 13.13 -6.75 -8.46
N TYR A 45 12.10 -7.61 -8.46
CA TYR A 45 12.12 -8.84 -7.65
C TYR A 45 13.18 -9.84 -8.13
N ALA A 46 13.44 -9.92 -9.43
CA ALA A 46 14.53 -10.76 -9.96
C ALA A 46 15.90 -10.30 -9.46
N ARG A 47 16.16 -8.98 -9.45
CA ARG A 47 17.40 -8.39 -8.93
C ARG A 47 17.54 -8.60 -7.42
N LEU A 48 16.45 -8.43 -6.66
CA LEU A 48 16.46 -8.69 -5.22
C LEU A 48 16.74 -10.15 -4.88
N ARG A 49 16.14 -11.10 -5.61
CA ARG A 49 16.44 -12.52 -5.42
C ARG A 49 17.91 -12.83 -5.68
N ARG A 50 18.49 -12.25 -6.74
CA ARG A 50 19.91 -12.41 -7.05
C ARG A 50 20.77 -11.85 -5.92
N MET A 51 20.52 -10.63 -5.47
CA MET A 51 21.26 -10.00 -4.37
C MET A 51 21.16 -10.81 -3.08
N LEU A 52 19.98 -11.31 -2.71
CA LEU A 52 19.80 -12.16 -1.53
C LEU A 52 20.58 -13.46 -1.66
N THR A 53 20.65 -14.06 -2.84
CA THR A 53 21.47 -15.26 -3.10
C THR A 53 22.95 -14.97 -2.96
N GLU A 54 23.43 -13.86 -3.50
CA GLU A 54 24.85 -13.44 -3.43
C GLU A 54 25.32 -13.18 -1.99
N VAL A 55 24.43 -12.70 -1.12
CA VAL A 55 24.74 -12.49 0.31
C VAL A 55 24.45 -13.73 1.18
N GLY A 56 24.17 -14.90 0.58
CA GLY A 56 23.95 -16.16 1.30
C GLY A 56 22.57 -16.33 1.93
N LEU A 57 21.59 -15.53 1.52
CA LEU A 57 20.20 -15.59 2.01
C LEU A 57 19.28 -16.31 0.99
N GLU A 58 19.73 -17.44 0.46
CA GLU A 58 19.05 -18.20 -0.59
C GLU A 58 17.64 -18.65 -0.17
N HIS A 59 17.44 -18.98 1.10
CA HIS A 59 16.15 -19.37 1.65
C HIS A 59 15.12 -18.22 1.57
N LEU A 60 15.55 -16.98 1.82
CA LEU A 60 14.71 -15.79 1.64
C LEU A 60 14.45 -15.52 0.16
N ALA A 61 15.46 -15.68 -0.69
CA ALA A 61 15.32 -15.47 -2.14
C ALA A 61 14.26 -16.39 -2.76
N ARG A 62 14.18 -17.65 -2.30
CA ARG A 62 13.17 -18.62 -2.76
C ARG A 62 11.75 -18.25 -2.35
N GLU A 63 11.59 -17.73 -1.14
CA GLU A 63 10.29 -17.34 -0.59
C GLU A 63 9.86 -15.91 -0.99
N LEU A 64 10.75 -15.14 -1.62
CA LEU A 64 10.44 -13.79 -2.07
C LEU A 64 9.50 -13.83 -3.29
N ARG A 65 8.24 -13.52 -3.06
CA ARG A 65 7.21 -13.44 -4.10
C ARG A 65 7.04 -11.99 -4.58
N GLU A 66 6.64 -11.84 -5.82
CA GLU A 66 6.30 -10.54 -6.36
C GLU A 66 5.02 -10.04 -5.68
N GLU A 67 5.16 -8.94 -4.96
CA GLU A 67 4.04 -8.25 -4.32
C GLU A 67 3.91 -6.87 -4.95
N MET A 68 2.73 -6.57 -5.47
CA MET A 68 2.43 -5.21 -5.93
C MET A 68 2.40 -4.28 -4.72
N PRO A 69 3.05 -3.10 -4.79
CA PRO A 69 2.92 -2.12 -3.72
C PRO A 69 1.45 -1.72 -3.55
N PRO A 70 1.01 -1.38 -2.33
CA PRO A 70 -0.34 -0.91 -2.12
C PRO A 70 -0.58 0.37 -2.94
N MET A 71 -1.73 0.43 -3.63
CA MET A 71 -2.13 1.63 -4.34
C MET A 71 -2.63 2.67 -3.34
N THR A 72 -2.08 3.86 -3.41
CA THR A 72 -2.56 4.98 -2.59
C THR A 72 -3.80 5.60 -3.24
N VAL A 73 -4.91 5.61 -2.49
CA VAL A 73 -6.18 6.23 -2.90
C VAL A 73 -6.47 7.41 -1.97
N CYS A 74 -6.51 8.61 -2.52
CA CYS A 74 -6.85 9.82 -1.76
C CYS A 74 -8.37 10.00 -1.69
N VAL A 75 -8.98 9.58 -0.57
CA VAL A 75 -10.44 9.69 -0.38
C VAL A 75 -10.94 11.13 -0.32
N ALA A 76 -10.07 12.10 0.03
CA ALA A 76 -10.42 13.50 0.01
C ALA A 76 -10.70 14.05 -1.40
N GLU A 77 -10.00 13.56 -2.41
CA GLU A 77 -10.25 13.95 -3.81
C GLU A 77 -11.60 13.44 -4.29
N ILE A 78 -11.96 12.21 -3.95
CA ILE A 78 -13.27 11.65 -4.25
C ILE A 78 -14.37 12.47 -3.58
N ALA A 79 -14.22 12.80 -2.29
CA ALA A 79 -15.19 13.58 -1.53
C ALA A 79 -15.38 15.01 -2.07
N ARG A 80 -14.34 15.63 -2.62
CA ARG A 80 -14.46 16.96 -3.26
C ARG A 80 -15.27 16.91 -4.56
N SER A 81 -15.16 15.82 -5.32
CA SER A 81 -15.94 15.65 -6.56
C SER A 81 -17.37 15.20 -6.28
N VAL A 82 -17.60 14.48 -5.18
CA VAL A 82 -18.89 13.89 -4.82
C VAL A 82 -19.18 14.14 -3.33
N PRO A 83 -19.71 15.33 -2.95
CA PRO A 83 -19.78 15.77 -1.56
C PRO A 83 -20.90 15.14 -0.72
N PHE A 84 -21.58 14.10 -1.19
CA PHE A 84 -22.62 13.39 -0.47
C PHE A 84 -22.20 11.96 -0.14
N TRP A 85 -22.34 11.58 1.13
CA TRP A 85 -21.86 10.29 1.67
C TRP A 85 -22.24 9.07 0.80
N LEU A 86 -23.53 8.96 0.42
CA LEU A 86 -23.97 7.81 -0.36
C LEU A 86 -23.29 7.74 -1.74
N PHE A 87 -23.24 8.86 -2.43
CA PHE A 87 -22.59 8.93 -3.75
C PHE A 87 -21.07 8.78 -3.64
N PHE A 88 -20.46 9.33 -2.59
CA PHE A 88 -19.05 9.10 -2.27
C PHE A 88 -18.76 7.61 -2.10
N ALA A 89 -19.58 6.89 -1.29
CA ALA A 89 -19.39 5.45 -1.08
C ALA A 89 -19.55 4.64 -2.39
N CYS A 90 -20.49 5.03 -3.25
CA CYS A 90 -20.65 4.42 -4.57
C CYS A 90 -19.45 4.67 -5.48
N GLU A 91 -18.94 5.91 -5.52
CA GLU A 91 -17.80 6.27 -6.36
C GLU A 91 -16.51 5.60 -5.85
N LEU A 92 -16.28 5.57 -4.53
CA LEU A 92 -15.17 4.84 -3.93
C LEU A 92 -15.20 3.35 -4.32
N LYS A 93 -16.38 2.73 -4.20
CA LYS A 93 -16.56 1.32 -4.60
C LYS A 93 -16.21 1.11 -6.06
N LYS A 94 -16.71 1.96 -6.95
CA LYS A 94 -16.43 1.88 -8.39
C LYS A 94 -14.93 1.99 -8.69
N GLN A 95 -14.23 2.95 -8.08
CA GLN A 95 -12.79 3.11 -8.26
C GLN A 95 -12.00 1.91 -7.74
N VAL A 96 -12.36 1.37 -6.57
CA VAL A 96 -11.73 0.15 -6.05
C VAL A 96 -11.98 -1.05 -6.96
N GLU A 97 -13.19 -1.22 -7.49
CA GLU A 97 -13.50 -2.30 -8.44
C GLU A 97 -12.72 -2.17 -9.76
N GLU A 98 -12.56 -0.96 -10.26
CA GLU A 98 -11.74 -0.67 -11.44
C GLU A 98 -10.25 -1.02 -11.19
N LEU A 99 -9.70 -0.60 -10.05
CA LEU A 99 -8.34 -0.96 -9.65
C LEU A 99 -8.15 -2.49 -9.50
N ARG A 100 -9.16 -3.19 -8.97
CA ARG A 100 -9.17 -4.67 -8.93
C ARG A 100 -9.16 -5.28 -10.31
N GLY A 101 -9.89 -4.73 -11.26
CA GLY A 101 -9.88 -5.15 -12.65
C GLY A 101 -8.48 -5.05 -13.29
N HIS A 102 -7.65 -4.12 -12.81
CA HIS A 102 -6.23 -3.98 -13.18
C HIS A 102 -5.27 -4.84 -12.33
N GLY A 103 -5.79 -5.75 -11.48
CA GLY A 103 -4.99 -6.66 -10.66
C GLY A 103 -4.45 -6.03 -9.37
N ILE A 104 -4.89 -4.81 -9.01
CA ILE A 104 -4.50 -4.15 -7.76
C ILE A 104 -5.41 -4.68 -6.65
N THR A 105 -4.80 -5.30 -5.63
CA THR A 105 -5.52 -5.93 -4.52
C THR A 105 -5.25 -5.28 -3.18
N ARG A 106 -4.23 -4.44 -3.07
CA ARG A 106 -3.83 -3.78 -1.82
C ARG A 106 -3.98 -2.27 -1.94
N TYR A 107 -4.63 -1.65 -0.96
CA TYR A 107 -4.94 -0.22 -0.93
C TYR A 107 -4.39 0.43 0.33
N CYS A 108 -3.98 1.70 0.21
CA CYS A 108 -3.66 2.59 1.31
C CYS A 108 -4.50 3.85 1.13
N PHE A 109 -5.45 4.08 2.02
CA PHE A 109 -6.35 5.23 1.93
C PHE A 109 -5.78 6.42 2.71
N THR A 110 -5.66 7.57 2.04
CA THR A 110 -5.13 8.82 2.60
C THR A 110 -6.16 9.94 2.52
N GLY A 111 -5.95 11.01 3.29
CA GLY A 111 -6.85 12.17 3.28
C GLY A 111 -8.17 11.94 4.01
N ARG A 112 -8.22 11.08 5.03
CA ARG A 112 -9.45 10.69 5.74
C ARG A 112 -10.11 11.88 6.44
N LYS A 113 -9.34 12.73 7.12
CA LYS A 113 -9.88 13.93 7.81
C LYS A 113 -10.41 14.96 6.81
N GLU A 114 -9.66 15.22 5.76
CA GLU A 114 -10.04 16.14 4.68
C GLU A 114 -11.29 15.64 3.94
N CYS A 115 -11.42 14.31 3.76
CA CYS A 115 -12.62 13.68 3.21
C CYS A 115 -13.84 13.96 4.07
N VAL A 116 -13.75 13.74 5.38
CA VAL A 116 -14.85 14.02 6.33
C VAL A 116 -15.25 15.50 6.32
N MET A 117 -14.26 16.39 6.30
CA MET A 117 -14.51 17.85 6.23
C MET A 117 -15.23 18.23 4.93
N ALA A 118 -14.82 17.66 3.81
CA ALA A 118 -15.46 17.88 2.51
C ALA A 118 -16.91 17.36 2.49
N LEU A 119 -17.15 16.15 2.97
CA LEU A 119 -18.48 15.52 3.02
C LEU A 119 -19.45 16.27 3.97
N ARG A 120 -18.93 16.88 5.03
CA ARG A 120 -19.73 17.69 5.97
C ARG A 120 -19.89 19.15 5.52
N GLY A 121 -19.13 19.61 4.54
CA GLY A 121 -19.09 21.02 4.13
C GLY A 121 -18.65 21.94 5.26
N ARG A 122 -17.80 21.47 6.18
CA ARG A 122 -17.37 22.18 7.38
C ARG A 122 -15.94 22.70 7.24
N LYS A 123 -15.67 23.88 7.80
CA LYS A 123 -14.31 24.44 7.89
C LYS A 123 -13.61 24.11 9.20
N ARG A 124 -14.35 23.63 10.21
CA ARG A 124 -13.82 23.26 11.52
C ARG A 124 -14.31 21.88 11.91
N TRP A 125 -13.45 21.14 12.59
CA TRP A 125 -13.76 19.82 13.13
C TRP A 125 -14.73 19.91 14.29
N ASP A 126 -15.76 19.08 14.30
CA ASP A 126 -16.76 18.98 15.35
C ASP A 126 -17.07 17.51 15.67
N ARG A 127 -17.95 17.26 16.65
CA ARG A 127 -18.34 15.92 17.07
C ARG A 127 -19.00 15.12 15.94
N SER A 128 -19.72 15.78 15.03
CA SER A 128 -20.33 15.11 13.89
C SER A 128 -19.31 14.65 12.87
N CYS A 129 -18.17 15.34 12.77
CA CYS A 129 -17.03 14.90 11.95
C CYS A 129 -16.37 13.65 12.54
N GLN A 130 -16.29 13.53 13.87
CA GLN A 130 -15.74 12.34 14.51
C GLN A 130 -16.57 11.09 14.22
N SER A 131 -17.91 11.18 14.34
CA SER A 131 -18.80 10.06 14.00
C SER A 131 -18.68 9.66 12.52
N LEU A 132 -18.61 10.62 11.61
CA LEU A 132 -18.43 10.32 10.19
C LEU A 132 -17.05 9.72 9.88
N LEU A 133 -16.00 10.10 10.63
CA LEU A 133 -14.70 9.48 10.49
C LEU A 133 -14.74 7.99 10.88
N GLU A 134 -15.44 7.65 11.95
CA GLU A 134 -15.62 6.25 12.37
C GLU A 134 -16.36 5.43 11.31
N ASP A 135 -17.43 6.01 10.71
CA ASP A 135 -18.15 5.38 9.61
C ASP A 135 -17.25 5.20 8.36
N LEU A 136 -16.42 6.20 8.06
CA LEU A 136 -15.46 6.16 6.97
C LEU A 136 -14.40 5.08 7.21
N ASP A 137 -13.82 5.04 8.40
CA ASP A 137 -12.80 4.04 8.76
C ASP A 137 -13.37 2.62 8.70
N PHE A 138 -14.62 2.43 9.15
CA PHE A 138 -15.32 1.15 9.00
C PHE A 138 -15.53 0.77 7.52
N LEU A 139 -15.90 1.73 6.67
CA LEU A 139 -16.05 1.48 5.24
C LEU A 139 -14.71 1.09 4.59
N LEU A 140 -13.63 1.82 4.92
CA LEU A 140 -12.31 1.61 4.33
C LEU A 140 -11.68 0.29 4.78
N SER A 141 -11.85 -0.10 6.06
CA SER A 141 -11.33 -1.35 6.60
C SER A 141 -11.83 -2.57 5.83
N ARG A 142 -13.06 -2.54 5.33
CA ARG A 142 -13.62 -3.61 4.50
C ARG A 142 -12.87 -3.82 3.19
N TYR A 143 -12.28 -2.76 2.63
CA TYR A 143 -11.45 -2.87 1.42
C TYR A 143 -10.01 -3.27 1.77
N GLU A 144 -9.49 -2.82 2.92
CA GLU A 144 -8.16 -3.19 3.40
C GLU A 144 -8.09 -4.67 3.80
N GLU A 145 -9.12 -5.21 4.47
CA GLU A 145 -9.22 -6.62 4.88
C GLU A 145 -9.42 -7.59 3.71
N GLN A 146 -10.16 -7.20 2.68
CA GLN A 146 -10.37 -8.03 1.49
C GLN A 146 -9.10 -8.20 0.65
N ALA A 147 -8.06 -7.46 0.96
CA ALA A 147 -6.76 -7.52 0.31
C ALA A 147 -5.81 -8.57 0.94
N ALA A 148 -6.18 -9.11 2.08
CA ALA A 148 -5.46 -10.19 2.75
C ALA A 148 -5.89 -11.55 2.23
#